data_b77a656e229723cb1209f1e2d69b865e
#
_entry.id   b77a656e229723cb1209f1e2d69b865e
#
_cell.length_a   1.000
_cell.length_b   1.000
_cell.length_c   1.000
_cell.angle_alpha   90.00
_cell.angle_beta   90.00
_cell.angle_gamma   90.00
#
_symmetry.space_group_name_H-M   'P 1'
#
loop_
_entity.id
_entity.type
_entity.pdbx_description
1 polymer ?
#
loop_
_entity_poly.entity_id
_entity_poly.type
_entity_poly.pdbx_seq_one_letter_code
_entity_poly.pdbx_strand_id
1 'polypeptide(L)'
;FKVNVFHWHLTEKLAWRFEVKQYPQLTANANMTRYPGQYYTQEQCKELEAYAAERGVTVIPEIDMPGHSDVFTKAMGFGMQTTQGIAALKNILDEVAKAFPLAPYIHIGGDEVTLNDGFLEEMTQYVRENLGRKVITWNPLKNKAVASDKADMTQMWSSSGKKIADMPNIDCRYNYTNHFDVYADLVGIYKSNIYYQQKGDAEVAGTISAAWNDTKVKTETDIIKQNNQYANILASAERAWIGGGKQNIEVGGTKLPNKGEEFEEFADFERRFLFHKAHSLKNEPIPYVKQTNVHWRITDPFPNGGDATKVFPPEQNTDDVLPTSFIYDKKLYNTSFATGAGIYLRHIWHSIVPSFFSAPADNQTAYAWTYVYSPKEQQVGA
;
A
#
# COMPACT_ATOMS: atom_id res chain seq x y z
N PHE A 1 17.34 -6.59 -1.18
CA PHE A 1 15.98 -6.49 -1.76
C PHE A 1 15.69 -5.13 -2.43
N LYS A 2 16.68 -4.26 -2.59
CA LYS A 2 16.54 -2.91 -3.20
C LYS A 2 15.65 -1.94 -2.40
N VAL A 3 15.33 -2.26 -1.15
CA VAL A 3 14.66 -1.34 -0.21
C VAL A 3 15.74 -0.55 0.50
N ASN A 4 15.64 0.78 0.53
CA ASN A 4 16.64 1.67 1.13
C ASN A 4 16.07 2.64 2.16
N VAL A 5 14.76 2.64 2.38
CA VAL A 5 14.08 3.48 3.36
C VAL A 5 13.04 2.66 4.11
N PHE A 6 12.97 2.87 5.42
CA PHE A 6 11.88 2.41 6.27
C PHE A 6 11.20 3.62 6.90
N HIS A 7 10.00 3.93 6.42
CA HIS A 7 9.13 4.93 7.01
C HIS A 7 8.35 4.27 8.15
N TRP A 8 8.53 4.75 9.37
CA TRP A 8 7.99 4.14 10.57
C TRP A 8 6.90 5.01 11.20
N HIS A 9 5.65 4.68 10.90
CA HIS A 9 4.47 5.32 11.50
C HIS A 9 4.30 4.84 12.94
N LEU A 10 4.68 5.70 13.91
CA LEU A 10 4.80 5.33 15.33
C LEU A 10 3.56 5.69 16.16
N THR A 11 2.66 6.51 15.63
CA THR A 11 1.52 7.04 16.38
C THR A 11 0.24 6.96 15.58
N GLU A 12 -0.85 6.54 16.23
CA GLU A 12 -2.15 6.37 15.59
C GLU A 12 -3.27 6.62 16.62
N LYS A 13 -4.51 6.83 16.16
CA LYS A 13 -5.70 7.02 17.02
C LYS A 13 -5.93 5.88 18.03
N LEU A 14 -5.52 4.66 17.72
CA LEU A 14 -5.75 3.48 18.56
C LEU A 14 -4.56 3.13 19.45
N ALA A 15 -3.37 3.64 19.14
CA ALA A 15 -2.16 3.28 19.84
C ALA A 15 -1.04 4.31 19.65
N TRP A 16 -0.21 4.43 20.67
CA TRP A 16 1.03 5.21 20.64
C TRP A 16 2.20 4.26 20.84
N ARG A 17 3.04 4.09 19.83
CA ARG A 17 4.06 3.02 19.81
C ARG A 17 5.49 3.49 20.12
N PHE A 18 5.67 4.73 20.52
CA PHE A 18 6.95 5.32 20.86
C PHE A 18 6.99 5.73 22.33
N GLU A 19 8.01 5.32 23.08
CA GLU A 19 8.23 5.75 24.46
C GLU A 19 8.55 7.23 24.51
N VAL A 20 7.78 7.98 25.30
CA VAL A 20 8.05 9.37 25.65
C VAL A 20 8.27 9.46 27.15
N LYS A 21 9.51 9.64 27.58
CA LYS A 21 9.89 9.62 29.00
C LYS A 21 9.25 10.77 29.77
N GLN A 22 9.07 11.91 29.12
CA GLN A 22 8.42 13.07 29.71
C GLN A 22 6.89 12.90 29.83
N TYR A 23 6.28 12.07 28.96
CA TYR A 23 4.84 11.81 28.94
C TYR A 23 4.52 10.32 28.94
N PRO A 24 4.85 9.57 30.01
CA PRO A 24 4.68 8.12 30.05
C PRO A 24 3.21 7.68 29.90
N GLN A 25 2.25 8.55 30.16
CA GLN A 25 0.83 8.28 29.95
C GLN A 25 0.46 8.03 28.49
N LEU A 26 1.28 8.45 27.51
CA LEU A 26 1.03 8.17 26.09
C LEU A 26 1.07 6.68 25.77
N THR A 27 1.94 5.92 26.45
CA THR A 27 2.07 4.47 26.27
C THR A 27 1.33 3.66 27.35
N ALA A 28 0.58 4.33 28.23
CA ALA A 28 -0.17 3.63 29.26
C ALA A 28 -1.31 2.77 28.68
N ASN A 29 -1.49 1.57 29.22
CA ASN A 29 -2.49 0.60 28.77
C ASN A 29 -3.90 1.20 28.68
N ALA A 30 -4.27 2.05 29.66
CA ALA A 30 -5.58 2.67 29.74
C ALA A 30 -5.88 3.62 28.55
N ASN A 31 -4.86 4.14 27.88
CA ASN A 31 -5.00 5.10 26.79
C ASN A 31 -4.97 4.45 25.41
N MET A 32 -4.42 3.26 25.27
CA MET A 32 -4.40 2.50 24.01
C MET A 32 -5.57 1.51 23.94
N THR A 33 -6.20 1.44 22.79
CA THR A 33 -7.32 0.50 22.54
C THR A 33 -6.90 -0.69 21.69
N ARG A 34 -5.72 -0.63 21.04
CA ARG A 34 -5.18 -1.70 20.22
C ARG A 34 -3.83 -2.14 20.77
N TYR A 35 -3.71 -3.40 21.17
CA TYR A 35 -2.51 -3.99 21.80
C TYR A 35 -1.93 -3.08 22.90
N PRO A 36 -2.67 -2.85 24.01
CA PRO A 36 -2.20 -2.02 25.11
C PRO A 36 -0.85 -2.51 25.65
N GLY A 37 0.04 -1.59 25.99
CA GLY A 37 1.35 -1.88 26.54
C GLY A 37 2.41 -2.34 25.52
N GLN A 38 2.05 -2.48 24.26
CA GLN A 38 3.03 -2.77 23.21
C GLN A 38 3.51 -1.48 22.57
N TYR A 39 4.75 -1.12 22.84
CA TYR A 39 5.43 0.04 22.29
C TYR A 39 6.94 -0.21 22.26
N TYR A 40 7.65 0.60 21.54
CA TYR A 40 9.11 0.56 21.46
C TYR A 40 9.73 1.55 22.44
N THR A 41 10.73 1.10 23.21
CA THR A 41 11.54 1.99 24.00
C THR A 41 12.46 2.82 23.11
N GLN A 42 12.97 3.94 23.61
CA GLN A 42 13.92 4.77 22.85
C GLN A 42 15.21 3.99 22.54
N GLU A 43 15.64 3.13 23.43
CA GLU A 43 16.79 2.25 23.23
C GLU A 43 16.54 1.25 22.09
N GLN A 44 15.36 0.61 22.07
CA GLN A 44 14.97 -0.27 20.96
C GLN A 44 14.90 0.47 19.63
N CYS A 45 14.42 1.71 19.62
CA CYS A 45 14.41 2.53 18.40
C CYS A 45 15.84 2.80 17.89
N LYS A 46 16.78 3.14 18.77
CA LYS A 46 18.20 3.32 18.42
C LYS A 46 18.83 2.04 17.86
N GLU A 47 18.58 0.91 18.50
CA GLU A 47 19.09 -0.39 18.05
C GLU A 47 18.56 -0.75 16.67
N LEU A 48 17.26 -0.55 16.43
CA LEU A 48 16.64 -0.82 15.14
C LEU A 48 17.14 0.14 14.05
N GLU A 49 17.33 1.42 14.37
CA GLU A 49 17.89 2.38 13.42
C GLU A 49 19.34 2.02 13.06
N ALA A 50 20.17 1.68 14.05
CA ALA A 50 21.55 1.24 13.81
C ALA A 50 21.60 -0.04 12.97
N TYR A 51 20.76 -1.02 13.30
CA TYR A 51 20.62 -2.27 12.52
C TYR A 51 20.22 -2.01 11.06
N ALA A 52 19.30 -1.08 10.84
CA ALA A 52 18.87 -0.67 9.49
C ALA A 52 20.01 0.03 8.74
N ALA A 53 20.71 0.96 9.39
CA ALA A 53 21.81 1.72 8.81
C ALA A 53 22.97 0.83 8.35
N GLU A 54 23.34 -0.19 9.13
CA GLU A 54 24.36 -1.20 8.75
C GLU A 54 23.99 -1.95 7.46
N ARG A 55 22.70 -1.94 7.09
CA ARG A 55 22.14 -2.61 5.89
C ARG A 55 21.79 -1.64 4.77
N GLY A 56 22.20 -0.37 4.91
CA GLY A 56 21.93 0.68 3.93
C GLY A 56 20.47 1.13 3.89
N VAL A 57 19.72 0.93 4.98
CA VAL A 57 18.33 1.36 5.12
C VAL A 57 18.24 2.56 6.04
N THR A 58 17.72 3.66 5.54
CA THR A 58 17.44 4.87 6.33
C THR A 58 16.09 4.73 7.02
N VAL A 59 16.05 4.95 8.33
CA VAL A 59 14.78 5.02 9.08
C VAL A 59 14.27 6.45 9.08
N ILE A 60 12.98 6.61 8.80
CA ILE A 60 12.25 7.89 8.90
C ILE A 60 11.16 7.71 9.94
N PRO A 61 11.33 8.22 11.16
CA PRO A 61 10.28 8.16 12.18
C PRO A 61 9.17 9.14 11.85
N GLU A 62 7.92 8.72 12.11
CA GLU A 62 6.75 9.57 12.01
C GLU A 62 6.06 9.72 13.35
N ILE A 63 5.78 10.98 13.70
CA ILE A 63 4.80 11.37 14.71
C ILE A 63 3.72 12.13 13.97
N ASP A 64 2.62 11.48 13.69
CA ASP A 64 1.53 12.09 12.93
C ASP A 64 0.83 13.17 13.78
N MET A 65 0.66 14.33 13.17
CA MET A 65 0.08 15.49 13.82
C MET A 65 -0.62 16.40 12.81
N PRO A 66 -1.77 16.97 13.18
CA PRO A 66 -2.53 16.76 14.42
C PRO A 66 -3.54 15.62 14.30
N GLY A 67 -3.56 14.91 13.15
CA GLY A 67 -4.41 13.76 12.87
C GLY A 67 -4.02 12.52 13.66
N HIS A 68 -4.84 11.48 13.56
CA HIS A 68 -4.56 10.16 14.12
C HIS A 68 -4.09 10.20 15.59
N SER A 69 -4.64 11.12 16.39
CA SER A 69 -4.12 11.55 17.69
C SER A 69 -5.06 11.31 18.88
N ASP A 70 -6.02 10.38 18.78
CA ASP A 70 -6.98 10.13 19.86
C ASP A 70 -6.29 9.70 21.15
N VAL A 71 -5.24 8.89 21.05
CA VAL A 71 -4.43 8.49 22.23
C VAL A 71 -3.76 9.70 22.85
N PHE A 72 -3.21 10.62 22.06
CA PHE A 72 -2.60 11.85 22.58
C PHE A 72 -3.64 12.68 23.34
N THR A 73 -4.77 12.95 22.71
CA THR A 73 -5.83 13.76 23.32
C THR A 73 -6.35 13.13 24.60
N LYS A 74 -6.55 11.82 24.62
CA LYS A 74 -7.00 11.08 25.81
C LYS A 74 -5.95 11.10 26.93
N ALA A 75 -4.68 10.90 26.60
CA ALA A 75 -3.60 10.83 27.59
C ALA A 75 -3.24 12.20 28.17
N MET A 76 -3.30 13.25 27.34
CA MET A 76 -2.86 14.58 27.72
C MET A 76 -4.00 15.49 28.23
N GLY A 77 -5.25 15.17 27.88
CA GLY A 77 -6.43 15.97 28.22
C GLY A 77 -6.62 17.21 27.33
N PHE A 78 -5.83 17.38 26.29
CA PHE A 78 -5.92 18.47 25.32
C PHE A 78 -5.46 18.01 23.93
N GLY A 79 -5.91 18.70 22.89
CA GLY A 79 -5.54 18.37 21.49
C GLY A 79 -4.17 18.95 21.08
N MET A 80 -3.58 18.38 20.05
CA MET A 80 -2.24 18.74 19.55
C MET A 80 -2.14 20.20 19.08
N GLN A 81 -3.22 20.79 18.54
CA GLN A 81 -3.22 22.15 18.00
C GLN A 81 -3.48 23.24 19.05
N THR A 82 -3.60 22.89 20.33
CA THR A 82 -3.64 23.86 21.42
C THR A 82 -2.24 24.36 21.78
N THR A 83 -2.12 25.47 22.48
CA THR A 83 -0.81 25.97 22.96
C THR A 83 -0.07 24.92 23.79
N GLN A 84 -0.80 24.20 24.67
CA GLN A 84 -0.23 23.11 25.47
C GLN A 84 0.17 21.92 24.56
N GLY A 85 -0.64 21.61 23.55
CA GLY A 85 -0.37 20.54 22.59
C GLY A 85 0.88 20.80 21.79
N ILE A 86 1.05 21.99 21.25
CA ILE A 86 2.25 22.42 20.52
C ILE A 86 3.50 22.31 21.40
N ALA A 87 3.42 22.79 22.65
CA ALA A 87 4.53 22.66 23.59
C ALA A 87 4.88 21.20 23.90
N ALA A 88 3.86 20.36 24.09
CA ALA A 88 4.06 18.92 24.31
C ALA A 88 4.67 18.22 23.06
N LEU A 89 4.21 18.57 21.86
CA LEU A 89 4.76 18.02 20.63
C LEU A 89 6.24 18.37 20.43
N LYS A 90 6.64 19.59 20.76
CA LYS A 90 8.07 19.99 20.73
C LYS A 90 8.91 19.11 21.64
N ASN A 91 8.47 18.86 22.89
CA ASN A 91 9.14 17.97 23.80
C ASN A 91 9.20 16.52 23.28
N ILE A 92 8.11 16.04 22.67
CA ILE A 92 8.06 14.70 22.04
C ILE A 92 9.08 14.61 20.90
N LEU A 93 9.13 15.61 20.04
CA LEU A 93 10.06 15.66 18.91
C LEU A 93 11.53 15.73 19.36
N ASP A 94 11.82 16.40 20.49
CA ASP A 94 13.15 16.35 21.13
C ASP A 94 13.56 14.92 21.51
N GLU A 95 12.63 14.15 22.06
CA GLU A 95 12.88 12.75 22.40
C GLU A 95 13.00 11.86 21.16
N VAL A 96 12.18 12.10 20.13
CA VAL A 96 12.29 11.41 18.83
C VAL A 96 13.65 11.65 18.19
N ALA A 97 14.11 12.90 18.13
CA ALA A 97 15.42 13.22 17.56
C ALA A 97 16.59 12.54 18.31
N LYS A 98 16.45 12.34 19.62
CA LYS A 98 17.44 11.61 20.44
C LYS A 98 17.36 10.09 20.25
N ALA A 99 16.16 9.56 20.03
CA ALA A 99 15.93 8.14 19.79
C ALA A 99 16.31 7.70 18.37
N PHE A 100 16.31 8.63 17.42
CA PHE A 100 16.68 8.40 16.00
C PHE A 100 17.82 9.35 15.59
N PRO A 101 19.03 9.14 16.11
CA PRO A 101 20.15 10.06 15.86
C PRO A 101 20.64 10.08 14.41
N LEU A 102 20.41 9.03 13.64
CA LEU A 102 20.83 8.90 12.24
C LEU A 102 19.77 9.36 11.24
N ALA A 103 18.50 9.52 11.66
CA ALA A 103 17.40 9.91 10.79
C ALA A 103 17.61 11.31 10.21
N PRO A 104 17.73 11.47 8.89
CA PRO A 104 17.88 12.78 8.27
C PRO A 104 16.58 13.57 8.21
N TYR A 105 15.46 12.88 8.31
CA TYR A 105 14.10 13.43 8.26
C TYR A 105 13.28 12.99 9.45
N ILE A 106 12.31 13.82 9.84
CA ILE A 106 11.19 13.46 10.68
C ILE A 106 9.92 13.68 9.86
N HIS A 107 9.05 12.70 9.81
CA HIS A 107 7.72 12.84 9.19
C HIS A 107 6.74 13.34 10.26
N ILE A 108 6.04 14.44 9.96
CA ILE A 108 5.12 15.09 10.91
C ILE A 108 3.65 15.01 10.49
N GLY A 109 3.32 14.11 9.56
CA GLY A 109 1.95 13.85 9.18
C GLY A 109 1.26 14.99 8.44
N GLY A 110 0.05 15.33 8.86
CA GLY A 110 -0.72 16.47 8.37
C GLY A 110 -1.97 16.11 7.56
N ASP A 111 -2.27 14.84 7.37
CA ASP A 111 -3.40 14.37 6.58
C ASP A 111 -4.72 14.30 7.37
N GLU A 112 -5.80 14.07 6.63
CA GLU A 112 -7.18 13.72 7.05
C GLU A 112 -7.88 14.65 8.03
N VAL A 113 -7.21 15.60 8.66
CA VAL A 113 -7.80 16.53 9.63
C VAL A 113 -7.63 17.99 9.23
N THR A 114 -8.48 18.85 9.77
CA THR A 114 -8.38 20.30 9.56
C THR A 114 -7.23 20.87 10.36
N LEU A 115 -6.32 21.54 9.68
CA LEU A 115 -5.17 22.22 10.25
C LEU A 115 -5.52 23.65 10.63
N ASN A 116 -5.11 24.07 11.81
CA ASN A 116 -5.08 25.48 12.17
C ASN A 116 -4.00 26.20 11.36
N ASP A 117 -4.22 27.46 11.06
CA ASP A 117 -3.25 28.27 10.33
C ASP A 117 -1.92 28.33 11.09
N GLY A 118 -0.84 28.09 10.37
CA GLY A 118 0.52 28.13 10.90
C GLY A 118 0.95 26.92 11.71
N PHE A 119 0.07 25.94 11.99
CA PHE A 119 0.45 24.79 12.84
C PHE A 119 1.60 23.94 12.24
N LEU A 120 1.47 23.48 11.00
CA LEU A 120 2.53 22.67 10.37
C LEU A 120 3.79 23.49 10.10
N GLU A 121 3.62 24.77 9.78
CA GLU A 121 4.74 25.70 9.58
C GLU A 121 5.55 25.85 10.87
N GLU A 122 4.89 26.03 12.03
CA GLU A 122 5.56 26.12 13.34
C GLU A 122 6.28 24.81 13.69
N MET A 123 5.64 23.67 13.48
CA MET A 123 6.26 22.37 13.75
C MET A 123 7.44 22.09 12.80
N THR A 124 7.30 22.46 11.52
CA THR A 124 8.39 22.35 10.53
C THR A 124 9.57 23.21 10.91
N GLN A 125 9.32 24.47 11.30
CA GLN A 125 10.37 25.38 11.74
C GLN A 125 11.09 24.82 12.97
N TYR A 126 10.33 24.29 13.95
CA TYR A 126 10.92 23.70 15.15
C TYR A 126 11.86 22.53 14.82
N VAL A 127 11.43 21.61 13.98
CA VAL A 127 12.25 20.45 13.56
C VAL A 127 13.53 20.90 12.86
N ARG A 128 13.45 21.91 12.00
CA ARG A 128 14.62 22.43 11.27
C ARG A 128 15.60 23.18 12.16
N GLU A 129 15.10 24.15 12.90
CA GLU A 129 15.93 25.10 13.65
C GLU A 129 16.45 24.54 14.98
N ASN A 130 15.62 23.76 15.68
CA ASN A 130 15.97 23.24 16.99
C ASN A 130 16.57 21.83 16.94
N LEU A 131 16.10 20.99 16.01
CA LEU A 131 16.55 19.60 15.94
C LEU A 131 17.54 19.36 14.80
N GLY A 132 17.72 20.30 13.89
CA GLY A 132 18.63 20.17 12.74
C GLY A 132 18.24 19.03 11.80
N ARG A 133 16.94 18.73 11.67
CA ARG A 133 16.41 17.67 10.79
C ARG A 133 15.55 18.28 9.69
N LYS A 134 15.42 17.56 8.59
CA LYS A 134 14.46 17.87 7.51
C LYS A 134 13.09 17.31 7.83
N VAL A 135 12.07 17.86 7.18
CA VAL A 135 10.66 17.52 7.43
C VAL A 135 10.01 16.91 6.22
N ILE A 136 9.23 15.84 6.46
CA ILE A 136 8.30 15.27 5.48
C ILE A 136 6.87 15.48 5.98
N THR A 137 5.95 15.80 5.06
CA THR A 137 4.51 15.87 5.34
C THR A 137 3.72 15.06 4.33
N TRP A 138 2.50 14.66 4.71
CA TRP A 138 1.56 14.07 3.78
C TRP A 138 1.08 15.06 2.71
N ASN A 139 0.65 14.54 1.57
CA ASN A 139 0.12 15.28 0.43
C ASN A 139 -0.99 14.46 -0.24
N PRO A 140 -2.24 14.96 -0.35
CA PRO A 140 -2.71 16.29 0.04
C PRO A 140 -2.97 16.44 1.55
N LEU A 141 -3.10 17.68 1.99
CA LEU A 141 -3.67 18.05 3.28
C LEU A 141 -5.17 18.26 3.14
N LYS A 142 -5.95 18.02 4.20
CA LYS A 142 -7.43 18.05 4.13
C LYS A 142 -8.01 19.41 3.70
N ASN A 143 -7.56 20.49 4.31
CA ASN A 143 -8.07 21.83 4.05
C ASN A 143 -7.18 22.68 3.14
N LYS A 144 -6.14 22.08 2.58
CA LYS A 144 -5.27 22.71 1.57
C LYS A 144 -5.10 21.73 0.42
N ALA A 145 -5.39 22.15 -0.79
CA ALA A 145 -5.27 21.32 -1.99
C ALA A 145 -3.83 20.90 -2.30
N VAL A 146 -2.87 21.60 -1.72
CA VAL A 146 -1.44 21.35 -1.86
C VAL A 146 -0.85 21.20 -0.47
N ALA A 147 0.03 20.24 -0.27
CA ALA A 147 0.80 20.09 0.94
C ALA A 147 1.64 21.35 1.24
N SER A 148 2.14 21.43 2.45
CA SER A 148 2.97 22.56 2.84
C SER A 148 4.20 22.66 1.94
N ASP A 149 4.33 23.74 1.20
CA ASP A 149 5.56 24.14 0.49
C ASP A 149 6.70 24.49 1.47
N LYS A 150 6.44 24.43 2.75
CA LYS A 150 7.41 24.63 3.83
C LYS A 150 8.12 23.35 4.25
N ALA A 151 7.58 22.18 3.97
CA ALA A 151 8.28 20.91 4.18
C ALA A 151 9.52 20.79 3.28
N ASP A 152 10.41 19.86 3.59
CA ASP A 152 11.59 19.56 2.76
C ASP A 152 11.30 18.46 1.73
N MET A 153 10.24 17.70 1.96
CA MET A 153 9.76 16.63 1.10
C MET A 153 8.27 16.39 1.38
N THR A 154 7.52 15.92 0.39
CA THR A 154 6.14 15.48 0.60
C THR A 154 5.94 14.03 0.19
N GLN A 155 4.95 13.38 0.83
CA GLN A 155 4.55 12.01 0.53
C GLN A 155 3.10 12.00 0.04
N MET A 156 2.91 11.70 -1.25
CA MET A 156 1.59 11.64 -1.87
C MET A 156 0.91 10.31 -1.52
N TRP A 157 -0.18 10.38 -0.75
CA TRP A 157 -0.86 9.20 -0.22
C TRP A 157 -2.18 8.88 -0.92
N SER A 158 -2.87 9.84 -1.47
CA SER A 158 -4.15 9.64 -2.15
C SER A 158 -4.10 9.99 -3.63
N SER A 159 -5.06 9.51 -4.42
CA SER A 159 -5.16 9.78 -5.86
C SER A 159 -5.20 11.27 -6.21
N SER A 160 -5.60 12.12 -5.28
CA SER A 160 -5.60 13.59 -5.45
C SER A 160 -4.25 14.25 -5.13
N GLY A 161 -3.28 13.51 -4.62
CA GLY A 161 -1.93 14.00 -4.35
C GLY A 161 -1.23 14.46 -5.64
N LYS A 162 -0.60 15.63 -5.57
CA LYS A 162 0.14 16.22 -6.69
C LYS A 162 1.53 16.61 -6.21
N LYS A 163 2.54 16.34 -7.03
CA LYS A 163 3.90 16.78 -6.71
C LYS A 163 3.97 18.30 -6.60
N ILE A 164 4.77 18.76 -5.66
CA ILE A 164 5.15 20.17 -5.52
C ILE A 164 6.45 20.36 -6.26
N ALA A 165 6.53 21.43 -7.08
CA ALA A 165 7.73 21.77 -7.82
C ALA A 165 8.87 22.17 -6.88
N ASP A 166 10.09 22.01 -7.36
CA ASP A 166 11.32 22.42 -6.69
C ASP A 166 11.58 21.73 -5.34
N MET A 167 10.91 20.59 -5.08
CA MET A 167 11.16 19.77 -3.90
C MET A 167 10.98 18.28 -4.18
N PRO A 168 11.62 17.38 -3.42
CA PRO A 168 11.39 15.94 -3.53
C PRO A 168 9.96 15.56 -3.12
N ASN A 169 9.35 14.66 -3.90
CA ASN A 169 8.04 14.09 -3.61
C ASN A 169 8.15 12.55 -3.67
N ILE A 170 7.50 11.87 -2.74
CA ILE A 170 7.37 10.41 -2.72
C ILE A 170 5.99 10.07 -3.25
N ASP A 171 5.90 9.17 -4.24
CA ASP A 171 4.63 8.67 -4.76
C ASP A 171 4.26 7.32 -4.14
N CYS A 172 3.38 7.30 -3.15
CA CYS A 172 2.84 6.06 -2.59
C CYS A 172 1.34 5.87 -2.88
N ARG A 173 0.77 6.65 -3.77
CA ARG A 173 -0.66 6.65 -4.13
C ARG A 173 -1.09 5.26 -4.57
N TYR A 174 -1.28 4.39 -4.72
CA TYR A 174 -1.70 3.06 -5.16
C TYR A 174 -0.82 1.93 -4.65
N ASN A 175 0.13 2.22 -3.77
CA ASN A 175 1.06 1.24 -3.24
C ASN A 175 0.67 0.77 -1.82
N TYR A 176 -0.62 0.83 -1.48
CA TYR A 176 -1.13 0.29 -0.24
C TYR A 176 -1.33 -1.22 -0.37
N THR A 177 -0.61 -1.97 0.45
CA THR A 177 -0.53 -3.43 0.37
C THR A 177 -1.43 -4.15 1.37
N ASN A 178 -2.31 -3.43 2.05
CA ASN A 178 -3.25 -3.95 3.03
C ASN A 178 -4.60 -4.43 2.44
N HIS A 179 -4.78 -4.32 1.12
CA HIS A 179 -5.93 -4.91 0.44
C HIS A 179 -5.77 -6.43 0.31
N PHE A 180 -6.87 -7.16 0.38
CA PHE A 180 -6.82 -8.62 0.38
C PHE A 180 -6.78 -9.26 -1.00
N ASP A 181 -7.07 -8.53 -2.04
CA ASP A 181 -6.85 -9.00 -3.40
C ASP A 181 -5.46 -8.61 -3.88
N VAL A 182 -4.55 -9.55 -3.74
CA VAL A 182 -3.12 -9.29 -3.74
C VAL A 182 -2.42 -9.58 -5.04
N TYR A 183 -3.00 -10.43 -5.89
CA TYR A 183 -2.29 -10.90 -7.07
C TYR A 183 -2.38 -9.92 -8.23
N ALA A 184 -3.54 -9.31 -8.40
CA ALA A 184 -3.73 -8.28 -9.42
C ALA A 184 -2.94 -7.00 -9.07
N ASP A 185 -2.91 -6.63 -7.80
CA ASP A 185 -2.14 -5.47 -7.34
C ASP A 185 -0.63 -5.66 -7.56
N LEU A 186 -0.10 -6.87 -7.32
CA LEU A 186 1.29 -7.18 -7.62
C LEU A 186 1.66 -6.90 -9.07
N VAL A 187 0.81 -7.33 -10.02
CA VAL A 187 0.99 -7.06 -11.45
C VAL A 187 0.93 -5.55 -11.72
N GLY A 188 -0.07 -4.87 -11.16
CA GLY A 188 -0.24 -3.43 -11.29
C GLY A 188 0.98 -2.65 -10.78
N ILE A 189 1.47 -2.96 -9.58
CA ILE A 189 2.65 -2.33 -8.98
C ILE A 189 3.88 -2.54 -9.85
N TYR A 190 4.12 -3.77 -10.32
CA TYR A 190 5.31 -4.07 -11.13
C TYR A 190 5.28 -3.37 -12.50
N LYS A 191 4.11 -3.32 -13.16
CA LYS A 191 3.95 -2.75 -14.49
C LYS A 191 3.93 -1.22 -14.52
N SER A 192 3.50 -0.60 -13.43
CA SER A 192 3.27 0.84 -13.37
C SER A 192 4.57 1.63 -13.29
N ASN A 193 4.60 2.77 -13.96
CA ASN A 193 5.61 3.76 -13.65
C ASN A 193 5.30 4.50 -12.34
N ILE A 194 6.32 5.16 -11.81
CA ILE A 194 6.20 6.00 -10.61
C ILE A 194 5.96 7.42 -11.08
N TYR A 195 4.86 7.99 -10.65
CA TYR A 195 4.42 9.36 -10.94
C TYR A 195 4.58 9.77 -12.42
N TYR A 196 4.07 8.91 -13.33
CA TYR A 196 4.06 9.15 -14.79
C TYR A 196 5.45 9.30 -15.43
N GLN A 197 6.52 8.85 -14.78
CA GLN A 197 7.89 9.02 -15.21
C GLN A 197 8.58 7.69 -15.49
N GLN A 198 9.52 7.72 -16.45
CA GLN A 198 10.38 6.55 -16.75
C GLN A 198 11.59 6.46 -15.81
N LYS A 199 11.99 7.55 -15.19
CA LYS A 199 13.09 7.61 -14.21
C LYS A 199 12.73 8.60 -13.12
N GLY A 200 13.21 8.35 -11.91
CA GLY A 200 13.21 9.33 -10.85
C GLY A 200 14.11 10.52 -11.15
N ASP A 201 13.82 11.64 -10.52
CA ASP A 201 14.59 12.88 -10.58
C ASP A 201 14.59 13.56 -9.21
N ALA A 202 15.03 14.83 -9.18
CA ALA A 202 15.06 15.61 -7.94
C ALA A 202 13.65 15.88 -7.36
N GLU A 203 12.60 15.84 -8.20
CA GLU A 203 11.22 16.10 -7.78
C GLU A 203 10.43 14.83 -7.52
N VAL A 204 10.79 13.68 -8.12
CA VAL A 204 10.17 12.37 -7.84
C VAL A 204 11.22 11.46 -7.25
N ALA A 205 11.32 11.49 -5.93
CA ALA A 205 12.36 10.82 -5.16
C ALA A 205 12.20 9.30 -5.11
N GLY A 206 11.00 8.79 -5.33
CA GLY A 206 10.72 7.35 -5.28
C GLY A 206 9.30 7.03 -4.89
N THR A 207 9.14 5.81 -4.36
CA THR A 207 7.84 5.28 -3.90
C THR A 207 8.01 4.53 -2.59
N ILE A 208 6.92 4.41 -1.84
CA ILE A 208 6.82 3.59 -0.62
C ILE A 208 5.62 2.66 -0.77
N SER A 209 5.83 1.36 -0.50
CA SER A 209 4.74 0.42 -0.27
C SER A 209 4.29 0.54 1.18
N ALA A 210 3.01 0.82 1.39
CA ALA A 210 2.44 1.03 2.71
C ALA A 210 1.50 -0.12 3.11
N ALA A 211 1.55 -0.53 4.37
CA ALA A 211 0.61 -1.47 4.96
C ALA A 211 -0.15 -0.78 6.10
N TRP A 212 -1.39 -0.40 5.80
CA TRP A 212 -2.32 0.17 6.78
C TRP A 212 -3.31 -0.90 7.22
N ASN A 213 -3.44 -1.10 8.52
CA ASN A 213 -4.29 -2.15 9.05
C ASN A 213 -5.74 -1.66 9.26
N ASP A 214 -6.37 -1.19 8.19
CA ASP A 214 -7.76 -0.73 8.20
C ASP A 214 -8.76 -1.89 8.23
N THR A 215 -8.37 -3.03 7.71
CA THR A 215 -9.22 -4.20 7.65
C THR A 215 -9.22 -4.94 8.98
N LYS A 216 -10.41 -5.31 9.45
CA LYS A 216 -10.55 -6.09 10.68
C LYS A 216 -10.07 -7.51 10.44
N VAL A 217 -8.96 -7.87 11.06
CA VAL A 217 -8.39 -9.22 11.11
C VAL A 217 -8.32 -9.66 12.58
N LYS A 218 -8.20 -10.97 12.80
CA LYS A 218 -8.17 -11.53 14.14
C LYS A 218 -6.90 -11.12 14.91
N THR A 219 -5.77 -11.12 14.23
CA THR A 219 -4.47 -10.67 14.76
C THR A 219 -3.72 -9.87 13.70
N GLU A 220 -2.76 -9.01 14.10
CA GLU A 220 -1.94 -8.24 13.16
C GLU A 220 -1.15 -9.13 12.19
N THR A 221 -0.70 -10.28 12.65
CA THR A 221 0.01 -11.25 11.79
C THR A 221 -0.87 -11.84 10.71
N ASP A 222 -2.18 -11.79 10.86
CA ASP A 222 -3.12 -12.30 9.84
C ASP A 222 -3.11 -11.43 8.58
N ILE A 223 -2.78 -10.14 8.69
CA ILE A 223 -2.57 -9.30 7.51
C ILE A 223 -1.45 -9.88 6.65
N ILE A 224 -0.30 -10.19 7.24
CA ILE A 224 0.85 -10.74 6.50
C ILE A 224 0.54 -12.12 5.93
N LYS A 225 -0.23 -12.94 6.66
CA LYS A 225 -0.64 -14.29 6.21
C LYS A 225 -1.67 -14.26 5.08
N GLN A 226 -2.53 -13.24 5.06
CA GLN A 226 -3.64 -13.13 4.12
C GLN A 226 -3.33 -12.20 2.95
N ASN A 227 -2.28 -11.40 3.06
CA ASN A 227 -1.87 -10.41 2.09
C ASN A 227 -0.50 -10.73 1.50
N ASN A 228 -0.29 -10.40 0.25
CA ASN A 228 0.97 -10.64 -0.44
C ASN A 228 1.98 -9.50 -0.23
N GLN A 229 2.09 -8.98 0.98
CA GLN A 229 2.87 -7.80 1.32
C GLN A 229 4.34 -7.90 0.87
N TYR A 230 4.99 -9.03 1.13
CA TYR A 230 6.40 -9.22 0.72
C TYR A 230 6.59 -9.17 -0.80
N ALA A 231 5.68 -9.77 -1.56
CA ALA A 231 5.74 -9.73 -3.01
C ALA A 231 5.53 -8.31 -3.54
N ASN A 232 4.56 -7.60 -2.98
CA ASN A 232 4.26 -6.21 -3.37
C ASN A 232 5.41 -5.26 -3.04
N ILE A 233 6.05 -5.40 -1.88
CA ILE A 233 7.25 -4.63 -1.52
C ILE A 233 8.39 -4.91 -2.50
N LEU A 234 8.64 -6.17 -2.85
CA LEU A 234 9.71 -6.53 -3.79
C LEU A 234 9.42 -5.99 -5.21
N ALA A 235 8.17 -6.03 -5.66
CA ALA A 235 7.77 -5.45 -6.94
C ALA A 235 7.96 -3.94 -6.97
N SER A 236 7.51 -3.25 -5.94
CA SER A 236 7.67 -1.80 -5.77
C SER A 236 9.14 -1.39 -5.69
N ALA A 237 9.93 -2.11 -4.88
CA ALA A 237 11.36 -1.84 -4.74
C ALA A 237 12.13 -2.05 -6.04
N GLU A 238 11.80 -3.10 -6.80
CA GLU A 238 12.43 -3.33 -8.10
C GLU A 238 12.03 -2.24 -9.10
N ARG A 239 10.75 -1.86 -9.16
CA ARG A 239 10.29 -0.77 -10.03
C ARG A 239 10.97 0.55 -9.67
N ALA A 240 11.09 0.87 -8.40
CA ALA A 240 11.79 2.06 -7.93
C ALA A 240 13.29 2.07 -8.32
N TRP A 241 13.92 0.90 -8.29
CA TRP A 241 15.35 0.75 -8.60
C TRP A 241 15.67 0.87 -10.09
N ILE A 242 14.89 0.18 -10.94
CA ILE A 242 15.16 0.13 -12.38
C ILE A 242 14.48 1.26 -13.15
N GLY A 243 13.47 1.91 -12.56
CA GLY A 243 12.59 2.83 -13.29
C GLY A 243 11.73 2.11 -14.33
N GLY A 244 11.26 2.81 -15.34
CA GLY A 244 10.43 2.24 -16.40
C GLY A 244 8.98 2.05 -15.99
N GLY A 245 8.37 0.99 -16.49
CA GLY A 245 6.92 0.78 -16.45
C GLY A 245 6.25 1.29 -17.72
N LYS A 246 5.15 0.65 -18.12
CA LYS A 246 4.48 1.00 -19.39
C LYS A 246 3.54 2.20 -19.21
N GLN A 247 2.79 2.19 -18.13
CA GLN A 247 1.75 3.19 -17.85
C GLN A 247 1.55 3.28 -16.33
N ASN A 248 0.96 4.36 -15.87
CA ASN A 248 0.45 4.42 -14.52
C ASN A 248 -0.70 3.43 -14.33
N ILE A 249 -0.92 2.99 -13.08
CA ILE A 249 -1.96 2.02 -12.75
C ILE A 249 -3.36 2.52 -13.12
N GLU A 250 -3.61 3.82 -13.08
CA GLU A 250 -4.87 4.45 -13.49
C GLU A 250 -5.19 4.26 -14.98
N VAL A 251 -4.19 3.93 -15.80
CA VAL A 251 -4.34 3.68 -17.24
C VAL A 251 -4.18 2.20 -17.55
N GLY A 252 -3.11 1.59 -17.06
CA GLY A 252 -2.75 0.21 -17.35
C GLY A 252 -3.52 -0.84 -16.54
N GLY A 253 -4.04 -0.45 -15.37
CA GLY A 253 -4.71 -1.37 -14.47
C GLY A 253 -3.80 -2.49 -13.98
N THR A 254 -4.42 -3.62 -13.62
CA THR A 254 -3.77 -4.77 -12.99
C THR A 254 -3.72 -6.01 -13.88
N LYS A 255 -4.03 -5.87 -15.17
CA LYS A 255 -4.06 -7.01 -16.11
C LYS A 255 -2.66 -7.45 -16.48
N LEU A 256 -2.39 -8.76 -16.37
CA LEU A 256 -1.21 -9.38 -16.96
C LEU A 256 -1.59 -9.93 -18.36
N PRO A 257 -0.89 -9.52 -19.43
CA PRO A 257 -1.08 -10.14 -20.73
C PRO A 257 -0.64 -11.62 -20.71
N ASN A 258 -1.10 -12.42 -21.66
CA ASN A 258 -0.76 -13.85 -21.71
C ASN A 258 0.48 -14.16 -22.54
N LYS A 259 1.09 -13.16 -23.16
CA LYS A 259 2.31 -13.24 -23.98
C LYS A 259 2.87 -11.85 -24.30
N GLY A 260 4.08 -11.83 -24.86
CA GLY A 260 4.74 -10.60 -25.28
C GLY A 260 5.69 -10.05 -24.23
N GLU A 261 6.35 -8.93 -24.55
CA GLU A 261 7.41 -8.33 -23.74
C GLU A 261 6.99 -8.10 -22.28
N GLU A 262 5.83 -7.53 -22.05
CA GLU A 262 5.32 -7.23 -20.72
C GLU A 262 5.06 -8.50 -19.88
N PHE A 263 4.60 -9.59 -20.52
CA PHE A 263 4.48 -10.89 -19.87
C PHE A 263 5.85 -11.45 -19.49
N GLU A 264 6.82 -11.41 -20.40
CA GLU A 264 8.17 -11.94 -20.18
C GLU A 264 8.92 -11.13 -19.10
N GLU A 265 8.79 -9.81 -19.08
CA GLU A 265 9.35 -8.96 -18.01
C GLU A 265 8.78 -9.35 -16.65
N PHE A 266 7.47 -9.51 -16.55
CA PHE A 266 6.82 -9.94 -15.31
C PHE A 266 7.23 -11.37 -14.93
N ALA A 267 7.30 -12.30 -15.88
CA ALA A 267 7.72 -13.68 -15.64
C ALA A 267 9.16 -13.76 -15.10
N ASP A 268 10.06 -12.92 -15.60
CA ASP A 268 11.41 -12.83 -15.09
C ASP A 268 11.47 -12.26 -13.66
N PHE A 269 10.69 -11.21 -13.36
CA PHE A 269 10.52 -10.72 -11.99
C PHE A 269 9.96 -11.82 -11.08
N GLU A 270 8.90 -12.51 -11.50
CA GLU A 270 8.25 -13.58 -10.74
C GLU A 270 9.22 -14.72 -10.42
N ARG A 271 10.07 -15.10 -11.38
CA ARG A 271 11.13 -16.10 -11.17
C ARG A 271 12.11 -15.69 -10.07
N ARG A 272 12.54 -14.42 -10.05
CA ARG A 272 13.44 -13.90 -9.00
C ARG A 272 12.73 -13.79 -7.65
N PHE A 273 11.48 -13.38 -7.64
CA PHE A 273 10.66 -13.36 -6.43
C PHE A 273 10.50 -14.76 -5.83
N LEU A 274 10.18 -15.76 -6.65
CA LEU A 274 10.05 -17.14 -6.19
C LEU A 274 11.38 -17.71 -5.67
N PHE A 275 12.52 -17.29 -6.24
CA PHE A 275 13.82 -17.61 -5.68
C PHE A 275 13.99 -17.02 -4.27
N HIS A 276 13.65 -15.76 -4.05
CA HIS A 276 13.69 -15.16 -2.71
C HIS A 276 12.74 -15.84 -1.73
N LYS A 277 11.53 -16.19 -2.17
CA LYS A 277 10.56 -16.95 -1.37
C LYS A 277 11.14 -18.30 -0.92
N ALA A 278 11.84 -19.00 -1.79
CA ALA A 278 12.43 -20.30 -1.48
C ALA A 278 13.71 -20.24 -0.62
N HIS A 279 14.40 -19.11 -0.56
CA HIS A 279 15.69 -18.94 0.09
C HIS A 279 15.65 -17.92 1.23
N SER A 280 15.81 -16.64 0.91
CA SER A 280 15.96 -15.59 1.91
C SER A 280 14.70 -15.33 2.74
N LEU A 281 13.52 -15.61 2.17
CA LEU A 281 12.21 -15.43 2.79
C LEU A 281 11.49 -16.76 3.07
N LYS A 282 12.23 -17.86 3.13
CA LYS A 282 11.65 -19.22 3.26
C LYS A 282 10.80 -19.44 4.52
N ASN A 283 11.03 -18.64 5.55
CA ASN A 283 10.30 -18.74 6.82
C ASN A 283 9.14 -17.73 6.90
N GLU A 284 9.01 -16.86 5.91
CA GLU A 284 7.96 -15.84 5.90
C GLU A 284 6.65 -16.41 5.37
N PRO A 285 5.52 -16.01 5.94
CA PRO A 285 4.20 -16.46 5.49
C PRO A 285 3.81 -15.71 4.21
N ILE A 286 4.30 -16.18 3.08
CA ILE A 286 4.02 -15.59 1.77
C ILE A 286 2.99 -16.44 1.02
N PRO A 287 1.70 -16.07 1.04
CA PRO A 287 0.69 -16.72 0.21
C PRO A 287 0.90 -16.32 -1.25
N TYR A 288 1.33 -17.25 -2.08
CA TYR A 288 1.61 -16.94 -3.48
C TYR A 288 1.38 -18.12 -4.41
N VAL A 289 0.63 -17.87 -5.47
CA VAL A 289 0.47 -18.76 -6.61
C VAL A 289 1.19 -18.13 -7.80
N LYS A 290 1.97 -18.95 -8.53
CA LYS A 290 2.70 -18.46 -9.70
C LYS A 290 1.74 -17.94 -10.75
N GLN A 291 1.72 -16.62 -10.96
CA GLN A 291 0.75 -15.90 -11.77
C GLN A 291 0.83 -16.30 -13.25
N THR A 292 2.05 -16.46 -13.75
CA THR A 292 2.30 -16.78 -15.16
C THR A 292 1.83 -18.19 -15.57
N ASN A 293 1.48 -19.05 -14.63
CA ASN A 293 0.95 -20.41 -14.89
C ASN A 293 -0.58 -20.49 -14.82
N VAL A 294 -1.26 -19.43 -14.39
CA VAL A 294 -2.72 -19.44 -14.21
C VAL A 294 -3.37 -18.73 -15.39
N HIS A 295 -4.17 -19.45 -16.14
CA HIS A 295 -4.84 -18.94 -17.33
C HIS A 295 -6.33 -19.14 -17.22
N TRP A 296 -7.08 -18.10 -17.55
CA TRP A 296 -8.52 -18.07 -17.50
C TRP A 296 -9.14 -17.75 -18.86
N ARG A 297 -10.33 -18.28 -19.06
CA ARG A 297 -11.27 -17.82 -20.06
C ARG A 297 -12.47 -17.22 -19.34
N ILE A 298 -12.81 -15.97 -19.61
CA ILE A 298 -13.85 -15.22 -18.86
C ILE A 298 -14.87 -14.69 -19.86
N THR A 299 -16.18 -14.89 -19.59
CA THR A 299 -17.25 -14.34 -20.43
C THR A 299 -17.47 -12.86 -20.18
N ASP A 300 -18.02 -12.17 -21.16
CA ASP A 300 -18.76 -10.94 -20.90
C ASP A 300 -19.85 -11.19 -19.85
N PRO A 301 -20.18 -10.18 -19.03
CA PRO A 301 -21.15 -10.36 -17.94
C PRO A 301 -22.59 -10.42 -18.47
N PHE A 302 -23.33 -11.43 -18.02
CA PHE A 302 -24.76 -11.63 -18.28
C PHE A 302 -25.61 -10.87 -17.28
N PRO A 303 -26.73 -10.22 -17.68
CA PRO A 303 -27.63 -9.54 -16.76
C PRO A 303 -28.46 -10.56 -15.97
N ASN A 304 -28.25 -10.67 -14.67
CA ASN A 304 -29.00 -11.58 -13.82
C ASN A 304 -30.22 -10.94 -13.14
N GLY A 305 -30.34 -9.61 -13.17
CA GLY A 305 -31.48 -8.91 -12.58
C GLY A 305 -31.53 -8.97 -11.05
N GLY A 306 -30.38 -9.27 -10.38
CA GLY A 306 -30.30 -9.48 -8.93
C GLY A 306 -30.53 -10.91 -8.48
N ASP A 307 -30.85 -11.83 -9.41
CA ASP A 307 -30.99 -13.26 -9.13
C ASP A 307 -29.67 -13.99 -9.41
N ALA A 308 -28.92 -14.28 -8.38
CA ALA A 308 -27.65 -15.01 -8.45
C ALA A 308 -27.81 -16.50 -8.81
N THR A 309 -29.05 -17.03 -8.79
CA THR A 309 -29.34 -18.44 -9.13
C THR A 309 -29.70 -18.62 -10.61
N LYS A 310 -29.78 -17.52 -11.36
CA LYS A 310 -30.15 -17.54 -12.76
C LYS A 310 -29.09 -18.23 -13.60
N VAL A 311 -29.49 -19.27 -14.34
CA VAL A 311 -28.63 -20.10 -15.18
C VAL A 311 -28.47 -19.46 -16.56
N PHE A 312 -27.26 -19.43 -17.08
CA PHE A 312 -26.90 -18.89 -18.40
C PHE A 312 -26.26 -19.97 -19.30
N PRO A 313 -26.15 -19.74 -20.60
CA PRO A 313 -25.62 -20.74 -21.55
C PRO A 313 -24.27 -21.34 -21.16
N PRO A 314 -23.31 -20.63 -20.53
CA PRO A 314 -22.05 -21.23 -20.07
C PRO A 314 -22.21 -22.41 -19.13
N GLU A 315 -23.21 -22.42 -18.23
CA GLU A 315 -23.46 -23.53 -17.31
C GLU A 315 -24.04 -24.76 -18.00
N GLN A 316 -24.62 -24.59 -19.13
CA GLN A 316 -25.22 -25.65 -19.94
C GLN A 316 -24.23 -26.24 -20.97
N ASN A 317 -23.06 -25.64 -21.09
CA ASN A 317 -22.04 -26.13 -22.00
C ASN A 317 -21.35 -27.37 -21.41
N THR A 318 -21.46 -28.48 -22.14
CA THR A 318 -20.89 -29.77 -21.81
C THR A 318 -19.68 -30.13 -22.66
N ASP A 319 -19.25 -29.24 -23.55
CA ASP A 319 -18.15 -29.48 -24.44
C ASP A 319 -16.80 -29.31 -23.72
N ASP A 320 -15.85 -30.16 -24.03
CA ASP A 320 -14.46 -30.05 -23.51
C ASP A 320 -13.75 -28.78 -24.01
N VAL A 321 -14.22 -28.23 -25.14
CA VAL A 321 -13.69 -26.99 -25.73
C VAL A 321 -14.63 -25.86 -25.45
N LEU A 322 -14.18 -24.87 -24.71
CA LEU A 322 -14.99 -23.70 -24.43
C LEU A 322 -15.22 -22.83 -25.68
N PRO A 323 -16.47 -22.48 -26.00
CA PRO A 323 -16.80 -21.56 -27.09
C PRO A 323 -16.11 -20.19 -26.91
N THR A 324 -15.84 -19.53 -28.01
CA THR A 324 -15.32 -18.15 -28.02
C THR A 324 -16.39 -17.12 -27.66
N SER A 325 -17.66 -17.52 -27.75
CA SER A 325 -18.81 -16.66 -27.42
C SER A 325 -20.06 -17.51 -27.15
N PHE A 326 -21.04 -16.89 -26.50
CA PHE A 326 -22.34 -17.45 -26.20
C PHE A 326 -23.45 -16.50 -26.69
N ILE A 327 -24.56 -17.04 -27.10
CA ILE A 327 -25.76 -16.24 -27.45
C ILE A 327 -26.77 -16.40 -26.31
N TYR A 328 -27.22 -15.29 -25.77
CA TYR A 328 -28.28 -15.23 -24.78
C TYR A 328 -29.19 -14.04 -25.07
N ASP A 329 -30.49 -14.26 -25.09
CA ASP A 329 -31.50 -13.24 -25.41
C ASP A 329 -31.13 -12.42 -26.68
N LYS A 330 -30.79 -13.14 -27.77
CA LYS A 330 -30.38 -12.59 -29.09
C LYS A 330 -29.13 -11.68 -29.05
N LYS A 331 -28.40 -11.64 -27.94
CA LYS A 331 -27.17 -10.89 -27.78
C LYS A 331 -25.96 -11.82 -27.69
N LEU A 332 -24.84 -11.40 -28.26
CA LEU A 332 -23.58 -12.11 -28.23
C LEU A 332 -22.78 -11.70 -26.97
N TYR A 333 -22.28 -12.69 -26.23
CA TYR A 333 -21.38 -12.55 -25.08
C TYR A 333 -20.07 -13.24 -25.41
N ASN A 334 -19.03 -12.48 -25.58
CA ASN A 334 -17.72 -13.01 -25.95
C ASN A 334 -16.97 -13.56 -24.73
N THR A 335 -15.94 -14.35 -24.99
CA THR A 335 -14.98 -14.75 -23.98
C THR A 335 -13.64 -14.04 -24.18
N SER A 336 -12.99 -13.67 -23.08
CA SER A 336 -11.68 -13.03 -23.07
C SER A 336 -10.68 -13.88 -22.28
N PHE A 337 -9.40 -13.79 -22.63
CA PHE A 337 -8.33 -14.41 -21.86
C PHE A 337 -7.90 -13.50 -20.71
N ALA A 338 -7.54 -14.12 -19.58
CA ALA A 338 -6.88 -13.47 -18.48
C ALA A 338 -5.77 -14.36 -17.93
N THR A 339 -4.74 -13.75 -17.37
CA THR A 339 -3.59 -14.44 -16.77
C THR A 339 -3.42 -13.96 -15.33
N GLY A 340 -3.09 -14.90 -14.44
CA GLY A 340 -2.88 -14.62 -13.02
C GLY A 340 -4.03 -15.11 -12.16
N ALA A 341 -3.78 -15.26 -10.86
CA ALA A 341 -4.78 -15.73 -9.89
C ALA A 341 -5.67 -14.58 -9.36
N GLY A 342 -5.23 -13.34 -9.49
CA GLY A 342 -5.97 -12.15 -9.05
C GLY A 342 -6.49 -11.35 -10.24
N ILE A 343 -7.80 -11.42 -10.50
CA ILE A 343 -8.45 -10.71 -11.59
C ILE A 343 -9.57 -9.85 -11.02
N TYR A 344 -9.37 -8.55 -11.05
CA TYR A 344 -10.42 -7.63 -10.66
C TYR A 344 -11.47 -7.49 -11.77
N LEU A 345 -12.56 -8.24 -11.67
CA LEU A 345 -13.73 -8.04 -12.55
C LEU A 345 -14.26 -6.61 -12.39
N ARG A 346 -14.30 -6.13 -11.14
CA ARG A 346 -14.51 -4.74 -10.77
C ARG A 346 -13.47 -4.37 -9.71
N HIS A 347 -12.52 -3.51 -10.03
CA HIS A 347 -11.49 -3.09 -9.09
C HIS A 347 -12.09 -2.33 -7.90
N ILE A 348 -11.52 -2.44 -6.70
CA ILE A 348 -11.97 -1.72 -5.52
C ILE A 348 -11.93 -0.20 -5.73
N TRP A 349 -10.96 0.27 -6.52
CA TRP A 349 -10.86 1.66 -6.99
C TRP A 349 -11.35 1.84 -8.43
N HIS A 350 -12.45 1.18 -8.81
CA HIS A 350 -12.91 1.08 -10.19
C HIS A 350 -13.13 2.41 -10.93
N SER A 351 -13.37 3.48 -10.21
CA SER A 351 -13.46 4.83 -10.80
C SER A 351 -12.09 5.44 -11.16
N ILE A 352 -10.99 4.87 -10.65
CA ILE A 352 -9.64 5.37 -10.81
C ILE A 352 -8.77 4.33 -11.53
N VAL A 353 -8.83 3.08 -11.08
CA VAL A 353 -8.05 1.97 -11.66
C VAL A 353 -8.94 1.12 -12.55
N PRO A 354 -8.57 0.87 -13.82
CA PRO A 354 -9.35 0.05 -14.73
C PRO A 354 -9.63 -1.35 -14.22
N SER A 355 -10.88 -1.76 -14.27
CA SER A 355 -11.33 -3.12 -13.99
C SER A 355 -11.10 -4.04 -15.19
N PHE A 356 -11.26 -5.36 -14.98
CA PHE A 356 -11.24 -6.32 -16.09
C PHE A 356 -12.34 -6.01 -17.10
N PHE A 357 -13.55 -5.74 -16.63
CA PHE A 357 -14.63 -5.24 -17.49
C PHE A 357 -14.56 -3.71 -17.59
N SER A 358 -14.74 -3.20 -18.79
CA SER A 358 -14.72 -1.75 -19.06
C SER A 358 -15.89 -1.00 -18.42
N ALA A 359 -17.02 -1.69 -18.21
CA ALA A 359 -18.21 -1.14 -17.57
C ALA A 359 -18.79 -2.13 -16.55
N PRO A 360 -18.11 -2.34 -15.42
CA PRO A 360 -18.59 -3.24 -14.40
C PRO A 360 -19.87 -2.67 -13.76
N ALA A 361 -20.89 -3.52 -13.64
CA ALA A 361 -22.17 -3.14 -13.03
C ALA A 361 -22.64 -4.20 -12.05
N ASP A 362 -23.57 -3.81 -11.18
CA ASP A 362 -24.24 -4.73 -10.28
C ASP A 362 -25.26 -5.60 -11.06
N ASN A 363 -25.74 -6.66 -10.44
CA ASN A 363 -26.74 -7.56 -11.00
C ASN A 363 -26.29 -8.24 -12.31
N GLN A 364 -25.04 -8.64 -12.35
CA GLN A 364 -24.44 -9.36 -13.46
C GLN A 364 -23.74 -10.63 -12.98
N THR A 365 -23.69 -11.65 -13.85
CA THR A 365 -22.96 -12.90 -13.64
C THR A 365 -21.95 -13.08 -14.77
N ALA A 366 -20.70 -13.33 -14.44
CA ALA A 366 -19.66 -13.70 -15.38
C ALA A 366 -19.13 -15.10 -15.02
N TYR A 367 -18.70 -15.83 -16.03
CA TYR A 367 -18.14 -17.18 -15.88
C TYR A 367 -16.67 -17.16 -16.21
N ALA A 368 -15.89 -17.85 -15.37
CA ALA A 368 -14.45 -18.00 -15.55
C ALA A 368 -14.09 -19.49 -15.54
N TRP A 369 -13.29 -19.92 -16.49
CA TRP A 369 -12.76 -21.28 -16.58
C TRP A 369 -11.25 -21.27 -16.51
N THR A 370 -10.73 -22.24 -15.81
CA THR A 370 -9.31 -22.59 -15.84
C THR A 370 -9.15 -24.10 -15.92
N TYR A 371 -8.03 -24.57 -16.45
CA TYR A 371 -7.70 -25.98 -16.48
C TYR A 371 -6.65 -26.29 -15.42
N VAL A 372 -6.95 -27.27 -14.59
CA VAL A 372 -6.01 -27.78 -13.57
C VAL A 372 -5.51 -29.15 -14.02
N TYR A 373 -4.20 -29.23 -14.27
CA TYR A 373 -3.55 -30.49 -14.59
C TYR A 373 -3.03 -31.17 -13.33
N SER A 374 -3.41 -32.43 -13.12
CA SER A 374 -2.84 -33.30 -12.11
C SER A 374 -2.11 -34.47 -12.75
N PRO A 375 -0.82 -34.70 -12.47
CA PRO A 375 -0.07 -35.81 -13.05
C PRO A 375 -0.44 -37.19 -12.45
N LYS A 376 -1.25 -37.19 -11.41
CA LYS A 376 -1.76 -38.40 -10.74
C LYS A 376 -3.14 -38.15 -10.17
N GLU A 377 -3.88 -39.22 -9.97
CA GLU A 377 -5.15 -39.15 -9.25
C GLU A 377 -4.92 -38.72 -7.81
N GLN A 378 -5.68 -37.73 -7.34
CA GLN A 378 -5.63 -37.19 -5.98
C GLN A 378 -6.92 -36.44 -5.64
N GLN A 379 -7.26 -36.42 -4.36
CA GLN A 379 -8.30 -35.54 -3.85
C GLN A 379 -7.72 -34.13 -3.67
N VAL A 380 -8.44 -33.14 -4.19
CA VAL A 380 -8.14 -31.72 -3.97
C VAL A 380 -9.38 -31.03 -3.40
N GLY A 381 -9.18 -30.13 -2.45
CA GLY A 381 -10.24 -29.22 -2.02
C GLY A 381 -10.37 -28.09 -3.05
N ALA A 382 -11.59 -27.75 -3.42
CA ALA A 382 -11.91 -26.61 -4.26
C ALA A 382 -12.46 -25.45 -3.41
#